data_23fda46f080aa8972f21bbb6269b964b
#
_entry.id   23fda46f080aa8972f21bbb6269b964b
#
_cell.length_a   1.000
_cell.length_b   1.000
_cell.length_c   1.000
_cell.angle_alpha   90.00
_cell.angle_beta   90.00
_cell.angle_gamma   90.00
#
_symmetry.space_group_name_H-M   'P 1'
#
loop_
_entity.id
_entity.type
_entity.pdbx_description
1 polymer ?
#
loop_
_entity_poly.entity_id
_entity_poly.type
_entity_poly.pdbx_seq_one_letter_code
_entity_poly.pdbx_strand_id
1 'polypeptide(L)'
;MQRVLFIQTAFIGDAILGTAAVAALHAQGVEVDVLVRKGNELFYLHHPQVRRVLIWDKKNKWRSWWTLLQQVRKERYDVLFLAQRFFTMGLFALFSKSKRKVGYAQGWWSVFYSQRIQHRWGNGVHEVQRLMDLVGSEKLYKPNLDVSSHAVELPKDVFITISPASVWKTKQAPLSVWQQVLDKNKDKKVLVLGGPGDAASLHALIQQLNHDHLKLEIVAGKYSLMQSGYVMQHAQMNYVNDSGPLHLCSATNAPVTAFFCSTVPAFGFGPLSENSVVLETKEQLDCRPCGMHGHAQCPKGHFKCGNIQLP
;
A
#
# COMPACT_ATOMS: atom_id res chain seq x y z
N MET A 1 28.68 7.87 10.42
CA MET A 1 27.33 7.33 10.56
C MET A 1 27.18 6.17 9.61
N GLN A 2 26.56 5.08 9.98
CA GLN A 2 26.34 3.91 9.12
C GLN A 2 25.33 4.27 8.04
N ARG A 3 25.59 3.91 6.77
CA ARG A 3 24.69 4.13 5.64
C ARG A 3 24.02 2.85 5.21
N VAL A 4 22.70 2.88 5.10
CA VAL A 4 21.92 1.72 4.69
C VAL A 4 21.10 2.03 3.45
N LEU A 5 20.86 0.99 2.64
CA LEU A 5 19.97 1.04 1.50
C LEU A 5 18.76 0.13 1.76
N PHE A 6 17.57 0.71 1.85
CA PHE A 6 16.32 -0.02 1.94
C PHE A 6 15.69 -0.15 0.55
N ILE A 7 15.48 -1.37 0.07
CA ILE A 7 14.95 -1.66 -1.28
C ILE A 7 13.51 -2.14 -1.19
N GLN A 8 12.56 -1.33 -1.71
CA GLN A 8 11.14 -1.67 -1.80
C GLN A 8 10.58 -1.28 -3.17
N THR A 9 10.67 -2.17 -4.16
CA THR A 9 10.20 -1.92 -5.53
C THR A 9 8.88 -2.63 -5.90
N ALA A 10 8.08 -3.03 -4.87
CA ALA A 10 6.79 -3.68 -5.04
C ALA A 10 5.65 -2.69 -5.36
N PHE A 11 4.42 -3.04 -5.02
CA PHE A 11 3.24 -2.23 -5.27
C PHE A 11 3.17 -0.99 -4.36
N ILE A 12 2.21 -0.11 -4.63
CA ILE A 12 1.99 1.14 -3.89
C ILE A 12 1.80 0.87 -2.40
N GLY A 13 0.98 -0.12 -2.04
CA GLY A 13 0.74 -0.49 -0.65
C GLY A 13 2.01 -0.88 0.10
N ASP A 14 2.84 -1.74 -0.51
CA ASP A 14 4.13 -2.13 0.08
C ASP A 14 5.07 -0.94 0.25
N ALA A 15 5.07 0.00 -0.70
CA ALA A 15 5.90 1.20 -0.60
C ALA A 15 5.44 2.11 0.56
N ILE A 16 4.14 2.27 0.75
CA ILE A 16 3.58 3.03 1.89
C ILE A 16 3.94 2.35 3.21
N LEU A 17 3.72 1.03 3.32
CA LEU A 17 4.08 0.26 4.52
C LEU A 17 5.59 0.29 4.81
N GLY A 18 6.42 0.41 3.75
CA GLY A 18 7.87 0.53 3.85
C GLY A 18 8.35 1.76 4.62
N THR A 19 7.53 2.81 4.76
CA THR A 19 7.89 3.99 5.57
C THR A 19 8.07 3.64 7.05
N ALA A 20 7.40 2.61 7.54
CA ALA A 20 7.61 2.08 8.89
C ALA A 20 9.04 1.53 9.08
N ALA A 21 9.59 0.84 8.07
CA ALA A 21 10.97 0.35 8.12
C ALA A 21 11.99 1.51 8.09
N VAL A 22 11.70 2.56 7.33
CA VAL A 22 12.53 3.78 7.34
C VAL A 22 12.54 4.42 8.71
N ALA A 23 11.39 4.56 9.37
CA ALA A 23 11.30 5.10 10.73
C ALA A 23 12.10 4.24 11.73
N ALA A 24 12.00 2.92 11.64
CA ALA A 24 12.75 2.00 12.49
C ALA A 24 14.26 2.10 12.28
N LEU A 25 14.71 2.17 11.03
CA LEU A 25 16.14 2.33 10.70
C LEU A 25 16.67 3.69 11.17
N HIS A 26 15.92 4.77 10.94
CA HIS A 26 16.32 6.09 11.42
C HIS A 26 16.45 6.14 12.95
N ALA A 27 15.54 5.50 13.68
CA ALA A 27 15.61 5.38 15.14
C ALA A 27 16.82 4.59 15.63
N GLN A 28 17.42 3.75 14.79
CA GLN A 28 18.69 3.06 15.06
C GLN A 28 19.92 3.96 14.81
N GLY A 29 19.73 5.22 14.43
CA GLY A 29 20.81 6.19 14.23
C GLY A 29 21.59 6.00 12.94
N VAL A 30 20.98 5.43 11.89
CA VAL A 30 21.62 5.21 10.58
C VAL A 30 21.09 6.17 9.51
N GLU A 31 21.91 6.49 8.51
CA GLU A 31 21.47 7.23 7.32
C GLU A 31 20.77 6.28 6.34
N VAL A 32 19.52 6.61 5.99
CA VAL A 32 18.69 5.75 5.15
C VAL A 32 18.56 6.31 3.73
N ASP A 33 19.01 5.53 2.76
CA ASP A 33 18.65 5.71 1.35
C ASP A 33 17.58 4.69 0.98
N VAL A 34 16.68 5.06 0.08
CA VAL A 34 15.60 4.16 -0.35
C VAL A 34 15.65 3.93 -1.84
N LEU A 35 15.52 2.68 -2.28
CA LEU A 35 15.37 2.33 -3.69
C LEU A 35 13.94 1.84 -3.93
N VAL A 36 13.21 2.58 -4.75
CA VAL A 36 11.82 2.29 -5.11
C VAL A 36 11.62 2.18 -6.60
N ARG A 37 10.52 1.59 -7.04
CA ARG A 37 10.11 1.67 -8.44
C ARG A 37 9.57 3.08 -8.76
N LYS A 38 9.70 3.50 -10.01
CA LYS A 38 9.10 4.72 -10.53
C LYS A 38 7.59 4.74 -10.28
N GLY A 39 7.12 5.86 -9.73
CA GLY A 39 5.74 6.09 -9.28
C GLY A 39 5.52 5.92 -7.77
N ASN A 40 6.47 5.28 -7.05
CA ASN A 40 6.43 5.14 -5.60
C ASN A 40 7.37 6.13 -4.88
N GLU A 41 8.19 6.88 -5.62
CA GLU A 41 9.16 7.83 -5.05
C GLU A 41 8.51 8.96 -4.27
N LEU A 42 7.29 9.33 -4.61
CA LEU A 42 6.55 10.42 -3.96
C LEU A 42 6.35 10.21 -2.45
N PHE A 43 6.35 8.98 -1.96
CA PHE A 43 6.24 8.68 -0.53
C PHE A 43 7.53 8.94 0.25
N TYR A 44 8.65 9.12 -0.47
CA TYR A 44 9.98 9.20 0.13
C TYR A 44 10.76 10.47 -0.24
N LEU A 45 10.41 11.19 -1.33
CA LEU A 45 11.16 12.35 -1.81
C LEU A 45 11.29 13.49 -0.80
N HIS A 46 10.27 13.69 0.03
CA HIS A 46 10.26 14.72 1.07
C HIS A 46 10.16 14.11 2.48
N HIS A 47 10.44 12.81 2.60
CA HIS A 47 10.39 12.13 3.89
C HIS A 47 11.59 12.55 4.76
N PRO A 48 11.38 13.14 5.96
CA PRO A 48 12.45 13.76 6.76
C PRO A 48 13.55 12.78 7.20
N GLN A 49 13.25 11.50 7.20
CA GLN A 49 14.16 10.43 7.64
C GLN A 49 14.86 9.74 6.45
N VAL A 50 14.65 10.22 5.22
CA VAL A 50 15.29 9.66 4.01
C VAL A 50 16.32 10.65 3.49
N ARG A 51 17.57 10.21 3.38
CA ARG A 51 18.66 11.00 2.83
C ARG A 51 18.56 11.13 1.31
N ARG A 52 18.25 10.01 0.63
CA ARG A 52 18.24 9.93 -0.84
C ARG A 52 17.25 8.89 -1.33
N VAL A 53 16.57 9.19 -2.45
CA VAL A 53 15.67 8.27 -3.13
C VAL A 53 16.29 7.86 -4.46
N LEU A 54 16.44 6.56 -4.67
CA LEU A 54 16.87 5.94 -5.91
C LEU A 54 15.64 5.37 -6.63
N ILE A 55 15.47 5.68 -7.91
CA ILE A 55 14.25 5.36 -8.66
C ILE A 55 14.57 4.33 -9.75
N TRP A 56 13.93 3.15 -9.66
CA TRP A 56 14.03 2.13 -10.69
C TRP A 56 12.91 2.25 -11.71
N ASP A 57 13.27 2.57 -12.95
CA ASP A 57 12.34 2.62 -14.06
C ASP A 57 12.19 1.21 -14.68
N LYS A 58 11.04 0.56 -14.45
CA LYS A 58 10.75 -0.76 -15.00
C LYS A 58 10.50 -0.76 -16.52
N LYS A 59 10.19 0.38 -17.14
CA LYS A 59 10.06 0.48 -18.61
C LYS A 59 11.42 0.33 -19.28
N ASN A 60 12.46 0.93 -18.69
CA ASN A 60 13.85 0.79 -19.12
C ASN A 60 14.64 -0.16 -18.20
N LYS A 61 14.06 -1.33 -17.93
CA LYS A 61 14.41 -2.24 -16.84
C LYS A 61 15.92 -2.45 -16.69
N TRP A 62 16.62 -2.92 -17.73
CA TRP A 62 18.02 -3.28 -17.64
C TRP A 62 18.97 -2.08 -17.60
N ARG A 63 18.71 -1.03 -18.40
CA ARG A 63 19.50 0.18 -18.39
C ARG A 63 19.43 0.89 -17.04
N SER A 64 18.22 1.06 -16.52
CA SER A 64 17.98 1.65 -15.20
C SER A 64 18.62 0.81 -14.10
N TRP A 65 18.50 -0.53 -14.18
CA TRP A 65 19.11 -1.46 -13.23
C TRP A 65 20.64 -1.31 -13.15
N TRP A 66 21.32 -1.27 -14.31
CA TRP A 66 22.77 -1.09 -14.38
C TRP A 66 23.22 0.28 -13.86
N THR A 67 22.52 1.35 -14.23
CA THR A 67 22.83 2.71 -13.76
C THR A 67 22.69 2.79 -12.23
N LEU A 68 21.61 2.25 -11.68
CA LEU A 68 21.39 2.19 -10.24
C LEU A 68 22.44 1.34 -9.53
N LEU A 69 22.79 0.19 -10.09
CA LEU A 69 23.82 -0.68 -9.53
C LEU A 69 25.16 0.05 -9.44
N GLN A 70 25.56 0.79 -10.48
CA GLN A 70 26.79 1.59 -10.44
C GLN A 70 26.75 2.66 -9.36
N GLN A 71 25.63 3.35 -9.19
CA GLN A 71 25.44 4.35 -8.13
C GLN A 71 25.57 3.71 -6.74
N VAL A 72 24.87 2.59 -6.51
CA VAL A 72 24.91 1.85 -5.23
C VAL A 72 26.33 1.35 -4.93
N ARG A 73 27.07 0.88 -5.94
CA ARG A 73 28.46 0.43 -5.77
C ARG A 73 29.43 1.56 -5.39
N LYS A 74 29.17 2.79 -5.85
CA LYS A 74 29.99 3.97 -5.51
C LYS A 74 29.74 4.41 -4.05
N GLU A 75 28.51 4.32 -3.58
CA GLU A 75 28.10 4.72 -2.21
C GLU A 75 28.65 3.78 -1.12
N ARG A 76 28.95 2.51 -1.44
CA ARG A 76 29.49 1.50 -0.52
C ARG A 76 28.70 1.38 0.77
N TYR A 77 27.39 1.07 0.65
CA TYR A 77 26.50 0.89 1.79
C TYR A 77 27.01 -0.16 2.78
N ASP A 78 26.85 0.13 4.08
CA ASP A 78 27.21 -0.82 5.12
C ASP A 78 26.21 -1.98 5.16
N VAL A 79 24.92 -1.68 5.03
CA VAL A 79 23.87 -2.70 4.96
C VAL A 79 22.91 -2.39 3.81
N LEU A 80 22.50 -3.44 3.12
CA LEU A 80 21.41 -3.42 2.17
C LEU A 80 20.28 -4.29 2.72
N PHE A 81 19.09 -3.70 2.90
CA PHE A 81 17.87 -4.39 3.29
C PHE A 81 16.98 -4.62 2.07
N LEU A 82 16.64 -5.86 1.79
CA LEU A 82 15.82 -6.25 0.64
C LEU A 82 14.43 -6.68 1.11
N ALA A 83 13.46 -5.75 1.08
CA ALA A 83 12.08 -5.99 1.47
C ALA A 83 11.28 -6.77 0.42
N GLN A 84 11.94 -7.36 -0.57
CA GLN A 84 11.32 -8.05 -1.68
C GLN A 84 11.91 -9.42 -1.92
N ARG A 85 11.13 -10.25 -2.60
CA ARG A 85 11.45 -11.65 -2.88
C ARG A 85 11.71 -11.93 -4.38
N PHE A 86 11.81 -10.88 -5.21
CA PHE A 86 11.97 -11.03 -6.65
C PHE A 86 13.44 -11.24 -7.07
N PHE A 87 13.65 -12.20 -7.95
CA PHE A 87 14.96 -12.56 -8.51
C PHE A 87 15.79 -11.35 -8.98
N THR A 88 15.18 -10.42 -9.74
CA THR A 88 15.91 -9.25 -10.27
C THR A 88 16.55 -8.40 -9.19
N MET A 89 15.87 -8.22 -8.05
CA MET A 89 16.43 -7.46 -6.91
C MET A 89 17.35 -8.32 -6.06
N GLY A 90 17.17 -9.63 -6.05
CA GLY A 90 18.13 -10.56 -5.48
C GLY A 90 19.49 -10.47 -6.17
N LEU A 91 19.51 -10.47 -7.50
CA LEU A 91 20.73 -10.22 -8.28
C LEU A 91 21.33 -8.83 -8.05
N PHE A 92 20.46 -7.81 -7.94
CA PHE A 92 20.91 -6.46 -7.62
C PHE A 92 21.65 -6.42 -6.28
N ALA A 93 21.09 -7.05 -5.26
CA ALA A 93 21.74 -7.15 -3.95
C ALA A 93 23.08 -7.90 -4.03
N LEU A 94 23.13 -8.99 -4.79
CA LEU A 94 24.36 -9.78 -4.97
C LEU A 94 25.51 -8.92 -5.54
N PHE A 95 25.21 -8.12 -6.56
CA PHE A 95 26.22 -7.30 -7.24
C PHE A 95 26.44 -5.91 -6.62
N SER A 96 25.72 -5.53 -5.57
CA SER A 96 25.74 -4.19 -4.97
C SER A 96 27.05 -3.77 -4.30
N LYS A 97 27.95 -4.72 -3.96
CA LYS A 97 29.16 -4.49 -3.16
C LYS A 97 28.89 -3.95 -1.74
N SER A 98 27.66 -4.06 -1.22
CA SER A 98 27.35 -3.71 0.16
C SER A 98 28.02 -4.70 1.12
N LYS A 99 28.49 -4.22 2.28
CA LYS A 99 29.21 -5.05 3.27
C LYS A 99 28.32 -6.17 3.81
N ARG A 100 27.08 -5.85 4.17
CA ARG A 100 26.07 -6.82 4.61
C ARG A 100 24.82 -6.72 3.73
N LYS A 101 24.19 -7.85 3.52
CA LYS A 101 22.93 -7.97 2.78
C LYS A 101 21.95 -8.74 3.62
N VAL A 102 20.82 -8.13 3.93
CA VAL A 102 19.73 -8.70 4.73
C VAL A 102 18.50 -8.81 3.84
N GLY A 103 17.87 -9.96 3.80
CA GLY A 103 16.70 -10.19 2.96
C GLY A 103 15.94 -11.43 3.38
N TYR A 104 14.77 -11.64 2.78
CA TYR A 104 13.96 -12.83 3.08
C TYR A 104 14.58 -14.10 2.52
N ALA A 105 14.47 -15.19 3.29
CA ALA A 105 14.95 -16.53 2.95
C ALA A 105 14.08 -17.16 1.83
N GLN A 106 14.19 -16.65 0.61
CA GLN A 106 13.44 -17.13 -0.54
C GLN A 106 14.26 -17.07 -1.83
N GLY A 107 14.18 -18.14 -2.60
CA GLY A 107 14.95 -18.32 -3.83
C GLY A 107 16.43 -18.64 -3.58
N TRP A 108 17.07 -19.27 -4.57
CA TRP A 108 18.47 -19.70 -4.46
C TRP A 108 19.47 -18.55 -4.23
N TRP A 109 19.15 -17.33 -4.72
CA TRP A 109 19.99 -16.14 -4.54
C TRP A 109 20.10 -15.68 -3.08
N SER A 110 19.15 -16.06 -2.22
CA SER A 110 19.16 -15.69 -0.81
C SER A 110 20.31 -16.33 -0.03
N VAL A 111 20.94 -17.40 -0.56
CA VAL A 111 22.10 -18.04 0.06
C VAL A 111 23.30 -17.08 0.16
N PHE A 112 23.35 -16.06 -0.69
CA PHE A 112 24.39 -15.03 -0.70
C PHE A 112 24.10 -13.84 0.24
N TYR A 113 23.00 -13.87 0.97
CA TYR A 113 22.72 -12.84 1.97
C TYR A 113 23.50 -13.12 3.25
N SER A 114 24.02 -12.05 3.85
CA SER A 114 24.71 -12.11 5.15
C SER A 114 23.76 -12.55 6.28
N GLN A 115 22.48 -12.19 6.12
CA GLN A 115 21.43 -12.58 7.04
C GLN A 115 20.13 -12.85 6.28
N ARG A 116 19.51 -13.98 6.56
CA ARG A 116 18.26 -14.43 5.94
C ARG A 116 17.16 -14.42 6.99
N ILE A 117 16.09 -13.68 6.71
CA ILE A 117 14.92 -13.56 7.59
C ILE A 117 13.81 -14.46 7.04
N GLN A 118 13.19 -15.24 7.91
CA GLN A 118 12.05 -16.07 7.53
C GLN A 118 10.83 -15.18 7.21
N HIS A 119 10.31 -15.27 5.99
CA HIS A 119 9.07 -14.56 5.63
C HIS A 119 7.85 -15.37 6.07
N ARG A 120 7.18 -14.90 7.13
CA ARG A 120 5.98 -15.55 7.69
C ARG A 120 4.72 -15.05 6.97
N TRP A 121 4.16 -15.87 6.09
CA TRP A 121 2.99 -15.52 5.28
C TRP A 121 1.73 -16.26 5.77
N GLY A 122 0.56 -15.58 5.73
CA GLY A 122 -0.75 -16.22 5.97
C GLY A 122 -1.04 -16.65 7.41
N ASN A 123 -0.24 -16.21 8.37
CA ASN A 123 -0.33 -16.56 9.79
C ASN A 123 -0.82 -15.39 10.66
N GLY A 124 -1.44 -14.38 10.07
CA GLY A 124 -1.92 -13.17 10.77
C GLY A 124 -0.86 -12.13 11.11
N VAL A 125 0.43 -12.41 10.88
CA VAL A 125 1.49 -11.42 11.11
C VAL A 125 1.38 -10.32 10.05
N HIS A 126 1.29 -9.07 10.51
CA HIS A 126 1.19 -7.92 9.60
C HIS A 126 2.49 -7.67 8.83
N GLU A 127 2.39 -7.15 7.60
CA GLU A 127 3.56 -6.84 6.75
C GLU A 127 4.54 -5.89 7.45
N VAL A 128 4.04 -4.92 8.20
CA VAL A 128 4.89 -4.03 9.00
C VAL A 128 5.74 -4.80 10.02
N GLN A 129 5.19 -5.82 10.68
CA GLN A 129 5.97 -6.66 11.59
C GLN A 129 7.06 -7.44 10.84
N ARG A 130 6.75 -7.95 9.64
CA ARG A 130 7.77 -8.60 8.79
C ARG A 130 8.88 -7.65 8.39
N LEU A 131 8.53 -6.37 8.15
CA LEU A 131 9.52 -5.32 7.89
C LEU A 131 10.35 -5.00 9.13
N MET A 132 9.76 -5.02 10.34
CA MET A 132 10.53 -4.88 11.60
C MET A 132 11.50 -6.04 11.77
N ASP A 133 11.05 -7.27 11.56
CA ASP A 133 11.91 -8.46 11.59
C ASP A 133 13.09 -8.31 10.58
N LEU A 134 12.80 -7.79 9.39
CA LEU A 134 13.81 -7.58 8.33
C LEU A 134 14.88 -6.58 8.74
N VAL A 135 14.49 -5.44 9.34
CA VAL A 135 15.43 -4.37 9.72
C VAL A 135 15.98 -4.53 11.14
N GLY A 136 15.61 -5.61 11.83
CA GLY A 136 16.11 -5.93 13.17
C GLY A 136 15.57 -4.97 14.24
N SER A 137 14.34 -4.51 14.12
CA SER A 137 13.69 -3.64 15.11
C SER A 137 12.79 -4.45 16.04
N GLU A 138 13.04 -4.36 17.34
CA GLU A 138 12.16 -4.95 18.37
C GLU A 138 10.89 -4.11 18.57
N LYS A 139 10.97 -2.80 18.32
CA LYS A 139 9.83 -1.89 18.40
C LYS A 139 9.06 -1.89 17.10
N LEU A 140 7.72 -1.97 17.20
CA LEU A 140 6.82 -1.81 16.08
C LEU A 140 6.65 -0.33 15.74
N TYR A 141 6.93 0.03 14.49
CA TYR A 141 6.66 1.36 13.93
C TYR A 141 5.47 1.25 12.98
N LYS A 142 4.56 2.22 13.02
CA LYS A 142 3.49 2.34 12.03
C LYS A 142 4.01 3.06 10.77
N PRO A 143 3.44 2.79 9.59
CA PRO A 143 3.71 3.61 8.41
C PRO A 143 3.27 5.06 8.70
N ASN A 144 4.02 6.02 8.20
CA ASN A 144 3.72 7.43 8.40
C ASN A 144 4.03 8.24 7.14
N LEU A 145 3.08 9.08 6.74
CA LEU A 145 3.22 10.03 5.65
C LEU A 145 2.78 11.42 6.11
N ASP A 146 3.68 12.38 6.00
CA ASP A 146 3.30 13.77 6.16
C ASP A 146 2.70 14.29 4.86
N VAL A 147 1.40 14.54 4.89
CA VAL A 147 0.63 15.04 3.75
C VAL A 147 0.30 16.53 3.87
N SER A 148 0.76 17.23 4.90
CA SER A 148 0.43 18.62 5.19
C SER A 148 0.82 19.58 4.06
N SER A 149 1.98 19.35 3.44
CA SER A 149 2.47 20.13 2.29
C SER A 149 1.71 19.86 0.99
N HIS A 150 0.79 18.89 0.98
CA HIS A 150 -0.03 18.48 -0.16
C HIS A 150 -1.50 18.91 -0.01
N ALA A 151 -1.76 19.96 0.77
CA ALA A 151 -3.09 20.50 1.01
C ALA A 151 -3.80 20.84 -0.30
N VAL A 152 -5.08 20.52 -0.34
CA VAL A 152 -6.01 20.89 -1.42
C VAL A 152 -7.26 21.50 -0.80
N GLU A 153 -8.06 22.19 -1.61
CA GLU A 153 -9.35 22.71 -1.16
C GLU A 153 -10.27 21.54 -0.79
N LEU A 154 -10.79 21.57 0.43
CA LEU A 154 -11.70 20.56 0.97
C LEU A 154 -13.15 21.05 0.94
N PRO A 155 -14.14 20.13 0.89
CA PRO A 155 -15.52 20.49 1.12
C PRO A 155 -15.71 21.23 2.45
N LYS A 156 -16.58 22.25 2.45
CA LYS A 156 -16.96 22.97 3.71
C LYS A 156 -17.85 22.12 4.60
N ASP A 157 -18.69 21.28 3.99
CA ASP A 157 -19.56 20.34 4.70
C ASP A 157 -18.77 19.09 5.15
N VAL A 158 -19.33 18.38 6.13
CA VAL A 158 -18.83 17.05 6.51
C VAL A 158 -18.85 16.12 5.28
N PHE A 159 -17.77 15.44 5.05
CA PHE A 159 -17.62 14.56 3.88
C PHE A 159 -17.01 13.21 4.24
N ILE A 160 -17.30 12.25 3.37
CA ILE A 160 -16.66 10.94 3.36
C ILE A 160 -15.95 10.73 2.03
N THR A 161 -15.05 9.75 1.99
CA THR A 161 -14.47 9.29 0.72
C THR A 161 -14.84 7.84 0.45
N ILE A 162 -14.97 7.49 -0.83
CA ILE A 162 -15.05 6.12 -1.30
C ILE A 162 -13.96 5.86 -2.33
N SER A 163 -13.30 4.71 -2.26
CA SER A 163 -12.26 4.26 -3.20
C SER A 163 -12.62 2.89 -3.77
N PRO A 164 -13.55 2.81 -4.74
CA PRO A 164 -14.07 1.54 -5.24
C PRO A 164 -13.10 0.79 -6.15
N ALA A 165 -12.11 1.45 -6.73
CA ALA A 165 -11.18 0.85 -7.66
C ALA A 165 -10.14 -0.06 -6.97
N SER A 166 -9.79 -1.15 -7.64
CA SER A 166 -8.66 -2.01 -7.31
C SER A 166 -8.16 -2.69 -8.58
N VAL A 167 -6.86 -3.00 -8.63
CA VAL A 167 -6.24 -3.72 -9.76
C VAL A 167 -6.92 -5.08 -10.02
N TRP A 168 -7.32 -5.76 -8.93
CA TRP A 168 -7.96 -7.06 -9.00
C TRP A 168 -9.47 -6.94 -8.80
N LYS A 169 -10.27 -7.32 -9.81
CA LYS A 169 -11.72 -7.19 -9.73
C LYS A 169 -12.36 -7.94 -8.57
N THR A 170 -11.81 -9.09 -8.20
CA THR A 170 -12.34 -9.86 -7.05
C THR A 170 -12.02 -9.25 -5.69
N LYS A 171 -11.22 -8.17 -5.63
CA LYS A 171 -11.03 -7.34 -4.44
C LYS A 171 -12.01 -6.16 -4.37
N GLN A 172 -12.64 -5.81 -5.49
CA GLN A 172 -13.60 -4.71 -5.52
C GLN A 172 -14.91 -5.16 -4.85
N ALA A 173 -15.37 -4.41 -3.86
CA ALA A 173 -16.68 -4.63 -3.27
C ALA A 173 -17.77 -4.43 -4.35
N PRO A 174 -18.83 -5.25 -4.34
CA PRO A 174 -19.89 -5.17 -5.33
C PRO A 174 -20.75 -3.91 -5.15
N LEU A 175 -21.56 -3.57 -6.16
CA LEU A 175 -22.45 -2.41 -6.16
C LEU A 175 -23.35 -2.35 -4.91
N SER A 176 -23.85 -3.49 -4.45
CA SER A 176 -24.70 -3.57 -3.26
C SER A 176 -24.02 -3.06 -1.99
N VAL A 177 -22.71 -3.23 -1.85
CA VAL A 177 -21.92 -2.70 -0.72
C VAL A 177 -21.79 -1.19 -0.85
N TRP A 178 -21.47 -0.69 -2.04
CA TRP A 178 -21.38 0.76 -2.26
C TRP A 178 -22.72 1.46 -2.09
N GLN A 179 -23.81 0.84 -2.50
CA GLN A 179 -25.16 1.36 -2.23
C GLN A 179 -25.43 1.49 -0.72
N GLN A 180 -25.10 0.47 0.08
CA GLN A 180 -25.22 0.54 1.53
C GLN A 180 -24.38 1.69 2.13
N VAL A 181 -23.16 1.93 1.60
CA VAL A 181 -22.32 3.07 2.02
C VAL A 181 -23.02 4.39 1.74
N LEU A 182 -23.57 4.56 0.53
CA LEU A 182 -24.28 5.78 0.16
C LEU A 182 -25.54 5.98 1.00
N ASP A 183 -26.33 4.93 1.20
CA ASP A 183 -27.57 4.98 1.99
C ASP A 183 -27.33 5.36 3.45
N LYS A 184 -26.21 4.91 4.02
CA LYS A 184 -25.81 5.25 5.40
C LYS A 184 -25.30 6.68 5.55
N ASN A 185 -24.89 7.33 4.46
CA ASN A 185 -24.26 8.65 4.48
C ASN A 185 -25.01 9.68 3.62
N LYS A 186 -26.34 9.60 3.59
CA LYS A 186 -27.21 10.46 2.77
C LYS A 186 -27.07 11.96 3.07
N ASP A 187 -26.70 12.31 4.27
CA ASP A 187 -26.53 13.68 4.77
C ASP A 187 -25.15 14.29 4.46
N LYS A 188 -24.24 13.51 3.91
CA LYS A 188 -22.82 13.90 3.73
C LYS A 188 -22.45 14.11 2.27
N LYS A 189 -21.43 14.94 2.03
CA LYS A 189 -20.78 14.99 0.73
C LYS A 189 -19.93 13.74 0.54
N VAL A 190 -19.97 13.15 -0.68
CA VAL A 190 -19.20 11.95 -1.03
C VAL A 190 -18.18 12.30 -2.08
N LEU A 191 -16.89 12.08 -1.80
CA LEU A 191 -15.81 12.20 -2.76
C LEU A 191 -15.38 10.80 -3.25
N VAL A 192 -15.48 10.56 -4.56
CA VAL A 192 -15.07 9.31 -5.18
C VAL A 192 -13.61 9.43 -5.63
N LEU A 193 -12.71 8.76 -4.93
CA LEU A 193 -11.28 8.76 -5.20
C LEU A 193 -10.87 7.62 -6.14
N GLY A 194 -9.86 7.87 -6.96
CA GLY A 194 -9.26 6.89 -7.86
C GLY A 194 -8.10 7.50 -8.64
N GLY A 195 -7.31 6.66 -9.28
CA GLY A 195 -6.26 7.13 -10.18
C GLY A 195 -6.83 7.65 -11.51
N PRO A 196 -5.99 8.29 -12.35
CA PRO A 196 -6.43 8.79 -13.67
C PRO A 196 -7.01 7.70 -14.58
N GLY A 197 -6.49 6.47 -14.48
CA GLY A 197 -6.97 5.33 -15.25
C GLY A 197 -8.30 4.75 -14.76
N ASP A 198 -8.76 5.14 -13.57
CA ASP A 198 -9.98 4.62 -12.96
C ASP A 198 -11.22 5.47 -13.29
N ALA A 199 -11.03 6.71 -13.78
CA ALA A 199 -12.11 7.69 -13.92
C ALA A 199 -13.32 7.15 -14.72
N ALA A 200 -13.10 6.57 -15.90
CA ALA A 200 -14.19 6.04 -16.73
C ALA A 200 -14.97 4.91 -16.04
N SER A 201 -14.26 3.97 -15.40
CA SER A 201 -14.89 2.84 -14.69
C SER A 201 -15.64 3.31 -13.44
N LEU A 202 -15.15 4.33 -12.76
CA LEU A 202 -15.82 4.91 -11.59
C LEU A 202 -17.07 5.69 -12.00
N HIS A 203 -17.06 6.45 -13.11
CA HIS A 203 -18.27 7.05 -13.65
C HIS A 203 -19.34 5.99 -13.96
N ALA A 204 -18.95 4.91 -14.68
CA ALA A 204 -19.87 3.83 -15.00
C ALA A 204 -20.40 3.09 -13.76
N LEU A 205 -19.60 2.97 -12.70
CA LEU A 205 -20.02 2.39 -11.43
C LEU A 205 -21.03 3.29 -10.72
N ILE A 206 -20.73 4.57 -10.60
CA ILE A 206 -21.59 5.53 -9.90
C ILE A 206 -22.95 5.67 -10.60
N GLN A 207 -23.00 5.66 -11.94
CA GLN A 207 -24.25 5.69 -12.70
C GLN A 207 -25.20 4.52 -12.41
N GLN A 208 -24.68 3.39 -11.90
CA GLN A 208 -25.49 2.22 -11.52
C GLN A 208 -26.02 2.28 -10.08
N LEU A 209 -25.57 3.28 -9.29
CA LEU A 209 -25.99 3.48 -7.91
C LEU A 209 -27.10 4.53 -7.85
N ASN A 210 -28.03 4.36 -6.89
CA ASN A 210 -29.03 5.39 -6.60
C ASN A 210 -28.37 6.49 -5.75
N HIS A 211 -28.14 7.65 -6.35
CA HIS A 211 -27.40 8.76 -5.73
C HIS A 211 -28.00 10.15 -6.00
N ASP A 212 -29.18 10.24 -6.63
CA ASP A 212 -29.79 11.51 -7.06
C ASP A 212 -29.97 12.53 -5.93
N HIS A 213 -30.09 12.06 -4.70
CA HIS A 213 -30.23 12.88 -3.50
C HIS A 213 -28.93 13.20 -2.78
N LEU A 214 -27.77 12.78 -3.34
CA LEU A 214 -26.46 12.92 -2.72
C LEU A 214 -25.61 14.03 -3.35
N LYS A 215 -24.85 14.74 -2.52
CA LYS A 215 -23.78 15.63 -2.97
C LYS A 215 -22.52 14.80 -3.30
N LEU A 216 -22.53 14.10 -4.45
CA LEU A 216 -21.46 13.22 -4.87
C LEU A 216 -20.56 13.90 -5.92
N GLU A 217 -19.23 13.78 -5.76
CA GLU A 217 -18.26 14.31 -6.70
C GLU A 217 -17.18 13.25 -7.01
N ILE A 218 -17.02 12.94 -8.31
CA ILE A 218 -15.94 12.06 -8.76
C ILE A 218 -14.69 12.91 -8.97
N VAL A 219 -13.69 12.69 -8.12
CA VAL A 219 -12.39 13.38 -8.13
C VAL A 219 -11.25 12.47 -8.58
N ALA A 220 -11.58 11.33 -9.19
CA ALA A 220 -10.60 10.39 -9.73
C ALA A 220 -9.67 11.07 -10.75
N GLY A 221 -8.37 10.94 -10.53
CA GLY A 221 -7.33 11.57 -11.36
C GLY A 221 -7.09 13.06 -11.11
N LYS A 222 -7.91 13.74 -10.29
CA LYS A 222 -7.70 15.15 -9.92
C LYS A 222 -6.56 15.32 -8.91
N TYR A 223 -6.37 14.35 -8.04
CA TYR A 223 -5.42 14.40 -6.93
C TYR A 223 -4.25 13.43 -7.14
N SER A 224 -3.05 13.85 -6.77
CA SER A 224 -1.93 12.94 -6.56
C SER A 224 -2.22 12.01 -5.38
N LEU A 225 -1.44 10.93 -5.22
CA LEU A 225 -1.62 10.03 -4.07
C LEU A 225 -1.41 10.74 -2.73
N MET A 226 -0.48 11.68 -2.63
CA MET A 226 -0.26 12.46 -1.40
C MET A 226 -1.42 13.42 -1.13
N GLN A 227 -1.96 14.07 -2.15
CA GLN A 227 -3.16 14.90 -2.02
C GLN A 227 -4.39 14.05 -1.65
N SER A 228 -4.53 12.85 -2.20
CA SER A 228 -5.57 11.90 -1.78
C SER A 228 -5.41 11.52 -0.31
N GLY A 229 -4.18 11.34 0.16
CA GLY A 229 -3.89 11.11 1.58
C GLY A 229 -4.33 12.29 2.45
N TYR A 230 -4.07 13.52 2.00
CA TYR A 230 -4.54 14.73 2.69
C TYR A 230 -6.08 14.78 2.77
N VAL A 231 -6.77 14.52 1.67
CA VAL A 231 -8.25 14.47 1.64
C VAL A 231 -8.77 13.38 2.59
N MET A 232 -8.18 12.19 2.54
CA MET A 232 -8.57 11.06 3.39
C MET A 232 -8.37 11.34 4.88
N GLN A 233 -7.29 12.04 5.23
CA GLN A 233 -6.99 12.42 6.62
C GLN A 233 -8.06 13.34 7.23
N HIS A 234 -8.70 14.18 6.40
CA HIS A 234 -9.73 15.14 6.82
C HIS A 234 -11.16 14.63 6.62
N ALA A 235 -11.33 13.48 5.99
CA ALA A 235 -12.65 12.88 5.85
C ALA A 235 -13.17 12.29 7.17
N GLN A 236 -14.46 12.37 7.41
CA GLN A 236 -15.09 11.74 8.57
C GLN A 236 -14.92 10.21 8.56
N MET A 237 -14.96 9.60 7.38
CA MET A 237 -14.73 8.18 7.16
C MET A 237 -14.29 7.92 5.72
N ASN A 238 -13.40 6.96 5.55
CA ASN A 238 -12.94 6.50 4.26
C ASN A 238 -13.39 5.05 4.05
N TYR A 239 -14.13 4.79 2.98
CA TYR A 239 -14.55 3.44 2.59
C TYR A 239 -13.69 2.93 1.45
N VAL A 240 -12.96 1.87 1.66
CA VAL A 240 -11.93 1.39 0.73
C VAL A 240 -11.97 -0.13 0.57
N ASN A 241 -11.48 -0.62 -0.56
CA ASN A 241 -11.15 -2.05 -0.73
C ASN A 241 -9.77 -2.38 -0.12
N ASP A 242 -9.43 -3.66 -0.01
CA ASP A 242 -8.05 -4.13 0.23
C ASP A 242 -7.14 -3.71 -0.95
N SER A 243 -6.68 -2.46 -0.94
CA SER A 243 -5.91 -1.83 -2.01
C SER A 243 -5.05 -0.65 -1.50
N GLY A 244 -4.34 0.04 -2.39
CA GLY A 244 -3.48 1.18 -2.03
C GLY A 244 -4.08 2.23 -1.10
N PRO A 245 -5.33 2.70 -1.31
CA PRO A 245 -6.03 3.62 -0.43
C PRO A 245 -6.10 3.18 1.04
N LEU A 246 -6.27 1.89 1.32
CA LEU A 246 -6.26 1.35 2.68
C LEU A 246 -4.94 1.66 3.41
N HIS A 247 -3.83 1.46 2.72
CA HIS A 247 -2.50 1.72 3.30
C HIS A 247 -2.21 3.21 3.41
N LEU A 248 -2.80 4.03 2.51
CA LEU A 248 -2.72 5.49 2.59
C LEU A 248 -3.46 5.99 3.86
N CYS A 249 -4.67 5.48 4.13
CA CYS A 249 -5.37 5.74 5.40
C CYS A 249 -4.51 5.32 6.60
N SER A 250 -3.89 4.14 6.55
CA SER A 250 -3.03 3.65 7.63
C SER A 250 -1.83 4.57 7.89
N ALA A 251 -1.23 5.13 6.85
CA ALA A 251 -0.05 5.98 6.97
C ALA A 251 -0.37 7.43 7.35
N THR A 252 -1.60 7.89 7.14
CA THR A 252 -2.08 9.22 7.55
C THR A 252 -2.93 9.19 8.82
N ASN A 253 -3.09 8.01 9.43
CA ASN A 253 -4.00 7.74 10.56
C ASN A 253 -5.46 8.18 10.28
N ALA A 254 -5.90 8.11 9.02
CA ALA A 254 -7.25 8.48 8.61
C ALA A 254 -8.27 7.41 9.02
N PRO A 255 -9.48 7.79 9.49
CA PRO A 255 -10.54 6.83 9.79
C PRO A 255 -10.88 5.97 8.57
N VAL A 256 -11.01 4.65 8.72
CA VAL A 256 -11.20 3.77 7.57
C VAL A 256 -12.11 2.57 7.84
N THR A 257 -13.01 2.30 6.91
CA THR A 257 -13.74 1.04 6.79
C THR A 257 -13.23 0.32 5.54
N ALA A 258 -12.61 -0.84 5.73
CA ALA A 258 -11.97 -1.62 4.68
C ALA A 258 -12.78 -2.87 4.33
N PHE A 259 -13.07 -3.05 3.03
CA PHE A 259 -13.78 -4.22 2.51
C PHE A 259 -12.80 -5.27 2.02
N PHE A 260 -12.90 -6.48 2.59
CA PHE A 260 -12.10 -7.64 2.20
C PHE A 260 -12.99 -8.69 1.54
N CYS A 261 -12.99 -8.73 0.21
CA CYS A 261 -13.75 -9.72 -0.57
C CYS A 261 -12.95 -11.03 -0.73
N SER A 262 -12.17 -11.15 -1.80
CA SER A 262 -11.45 -12.38 -2.14
C SER A 262 -10.20 -12.67 -1.31
N THR A 263 -9.68 -11.68 -0.63
CA THR A 263 -8.51 -11.75 0.26
C THR A 263 -8.95 -11.70 1.73
N VAL A 264 -8.00 -11.86 2.64
CA VAL A 264 -8.25 -11.85 4.09
C VAL A 264 -7.23 -10.98 4.82
N PRO A 265 -7.61 -10.32 5.92
CA PRO A 265 -6.68 -9.54 6.76
C PRO A 265 -5.50 -10.36 7.28
N ALA A 266 -5.69 -11.68 7.47
CA ALA A 266 -4.66 -12.62 7.93
C ALA A 266 -3.45 -12.72 6.99
N PHE A 267 -3.53 -12.21 5.76
CA PHE A 267 -2.36 -12.04 4.89
C PHE A 267 -1.40 -10.96 5.39
N GLY A 268 -1.85 -10.14 6.34
CA GLY A 268 -1.03 -9.13 7.00
C GLY A 268 -1.08 -7.75 6.35
N PHE A 269 -2.18 -7.42 5.66
CA PHE A 269 -2.39 -6.14 5.00
C PHE A 269 -3.65 -5.41 5.51
N GLY A 270 -4.10 -5.71 6.73
CA GLY A 270 -5.19 -5.00 7.38
C GLY A 270 -4.88 -3.52 7.63
N PRO A 271 -5.89 -2.71 8.02
CA PRO A 271 -5.70 -1.31 8.38
C PRO A 271 -4.89 -1.16 9.67
N LEU A 272 -4.13 -0.06 9.77
CA LEU A 272 -3.33 0.31 10.95
C LEU A 272 -3.76 1.66 11.55
N SER A 273 -4.78 2.30 10.99
CA SER A 273 -5.39 3.49 11.58
C SER A 273 -6.04 3.16 12.92
N GLU A 274 -6.01 4.10 13.85
CA GLU A 274 -6.61 3.93 15.18
C GLU A 274 -8.13 3.73 15.11
N ASN A 275 -8.79 4.51 14.25
CA ASN A 275 -10.19 4.33 13.93
C ASN A 275 -10.32 3.52 12.63
N SER A 276 -10.37 2.21 12.77
CA SER A 276 -10.46 1.31 11.61
C SER A 276 -11.41 0.15 11.83
N VAL A 277 -12.15 -0.19 10.78
CA VAL A 277 -13.08 -1.33 10.75
C VAL A 277 -12.76 -2.18 9.52
N VAL A 278 -12.72 -3.48 9.70
CA VAL A 278 -12.65 -4.46 8.60
C VAL A 278 -14.01 -5.12 8.44
N LEU A 279 -14.53 -5.09 7.23
CA LEU A 279 -15.77 -5.75 6.85
C LEU A 279 -15.50 -6.82 5.80
N GLU A 280 -16.02 -8.00 6.05
CA GLU A 280 -15.89 -9.17 5.16
C GLU A 280 -17.17 -10.00 5.23
N THR A 281 -17.34 -10.93 4.30
CA THR A 281 -18.48 -11.85 4.32
C THR A 281 -18.48 -12.67 5.61
N LYS A 282 -19.68 -12.90 6.17
CA LYS A 282 -19.88 -13.80 7.30
C LYS A 282 -20.00 -15.27 6.86
N GLU A 283 -20.12 -15.51 5.56
CA GLU A 283 -20.20 -16.87 5.00
C GLU A 283 -18.82 -17.54 5.08
N GLN A 284 -18.80 -18.79 5.55
CA GLN A 284 -17.62 -19.65 5.44
C GLN A 284 -17.54 -20.18 4.01
N LEU A 285 -16.48 -19.83 3.29
CA LEU A 285 -16.29 -20.16 1.89
C LEU A 285 -14.97 -20.93 1.70
N ASP A 286 -15.05 -22.18 1.27
CA ASP A 286 -13.86 -23.03 1.00
C ASP A 286 -12.93 -22.42 -0.07
N CYS A 287 -13.46 -21.55 -0.94
CA CYS A 287 -12.70 -20.87 -1.98
C CYS A 287 -12.06 -19.53 -1.51
N ARG A 288 -12.19 -19.16 -0.21
CA ARG A 288 -11.61 -17.94 0.33
C ARG A 288 -10.56 -18.28 1.40
N PRO A 289 -9.34 -17.69 1.31
CA PRO A 289 -8.88 -16.66 0.38
C PRO A 289 -8.66 -17.17 -1.04
N CYS A 290 -8.98 -16.34 -2.05
CA CYS A 290 -8.88 -16.67 -3.45
C CYS A 290 -7.52 -16.26 -4.04
N GLY A 291 -6.47 -17.00 -3.70
CA GLY A 291 -5.07 -16.67 -4.04
C GLY A 291 -4.51 -15.51 -3.22
N MET A 292 -3.25 -15.16 -3.47
CA MET A 292 -2.52 -14.13 -2.72
C MET A 292 -2.95 -12.69 -3.05
N HIS A 293 -3.42 -12.46 -4.27
CA HIS A 293 -3.71 -11.12 -4.79
C HIS A 293 -5.14 -10.94 -5.32
N GLY A 294 -5.95 -11.99 -5.32
CA GLY A 294 -7.24 -11.99 -6.01
C GLY A 294 -7.08 -12.25 -7.52
N HIS A 295 -8.17 -12.12 -8.28
CA HIS A 295 -8.26 -12.45 -9.71
C HIS A 295 -8.98 -11.35 -10.51
N ALA A 296 -8.82 -11.39 -11.84
CA ALA A 296 -9.58 -10.53 -12.75
C ALA A 296 -11.08 -10.88 -12.77
N GLN A 297 -11.43 -12.14 -12.46
CA GLN A 297 -12.81 -12.64 -12.35
C GLN A 297 -12.88 -13.70 -11.26
N CYS A 298 -14.06 -13.91 -10.67
CA CYS A 298 -14.26 -14.97 -9.69
C CYS A 298 -14.14 -16.35 -10.38
N PRO A 299 -13.15 -17.19 -10.00
CA PRO A 299 -12.99 -18.52 -10.62
C PRO A 299 -14.17 -19.47 -10.41
N LYS A 300 -14.98 -19.23 -9.39
CA LYS A 300 -16.20 -20.00 -9.07
C LYS A 300 -17.48 -19.36 -9.62
N GLY A 301 -17.40 -18.17 -10.22
CA GLY A 301 -18.52 -17.43 -10.82
C GLY A 301 -19.51 -16.78 -9.85
N HIS A 302 -19.57 -17.22 -8.58
CA HIS A 302 -20.62 -16.80 -7.66
C HIS A 302 -20.32 -15.53 -6.84
N PHE A 303 -19.06 -15.13 -6.70
CA PHE A 303 -18.54 -13.98 -5.94
C PHE A 303 -19.17 -13.76 -4.55
N LYS A 304 -19.54 -14.82 -3.83
CA LYS A 304 -20.16 -14.77 -2.50
C LYS A 304 -19.31 -14.06 -1.43
N CYS A 305 -17.98 -14.05 -1.64
CA CYS A 305 -17.09 -13.27 -0.77
C CYS A 305 -17.30 -11.76 -0.83
N GLY A 306 -18.10 -11.26 -1.79
CA GLY A 306 -18.59 -9.90 -1.88
C GLY A 306 -19.87 -9.64 -1.07
N ASN A 307 -20.51 -10.65 -0.49
CA ASN A 307 -21.71 -10.49 0.36
C ASN A 307 -21.32 -9.88 1.72
N ILE A 308 -21.06 -8.59 1.71
CA ILE A 308 -20.63 -7.83 2.88
C ILE A 308 -21.79 -6.95 3.32
N GLN A 309 -22.07 -6.93 4.62
CA GLN A 309 -23.11 -6.09 5.23
C GLN A 309 -22.44 -5.01 6.07
N LEU A 310 -22.88 -3.77 5.89
CA LEU A 310 -22.53 -2.68 6.79
C LEU A 310 -23.34 -2.81 8.08
N PRO A 311 -22.73 -2.53 9.24
CA PRO A 311 -23.42 -2.54 10.54
C PRO A 311 -24.40 -1.38 10.69
#